data_0ca7c61784f6b5b600000e445244fded
#
_entry.id   0ca7c61784f6b5b600000e445244fded
#
_cell.length_a   1.000
_cell.length_b   1.000
_cell.length_c   1.000
_cell.angle_alpha   90.00
_cell.angle_beta   90.00
_cell.angle_gamma   90.00
#
_symmetry.space_group_name_H-M   'P 1'
#
loop_
_entity.id
_entity.type
_entity.pdbx_description
1 polymer ?
#
loop_
_entity_poly.entity_id
_entity_poly.type
_entity_poly.pdbx_seq_one_letter_code
_entity_poly.pdbx_strand_id
1 'polypeptide(L)'
;MAGITKTPKMYKCAVNYVGVTDMGLLFSKMPKVWEIWEEQQKIEIGDYENDKEYLDAVSPINLVDRIETPLYIVHGVRDWRVPIQHAQKLRRELEKNGKVEGEDFWWLVKTDEGHGFYKEANKMELYTELEEFFGRYLKDS
;
A
#
# COMPACT_ATOMS: atom_id res chain seq x y z
N MET A 1 4.28 0.90 4.10
CA MET A 1 3.64 -0.24 4.81
C MET A 1 4.58 -0.90 5.83
N ALA A 2 5.80 -1.32 5.45
CA ALA A 2 6.71 -2.01 6.37
C ALA A 2 6.97 -1.26 7.70
N GLY A 3 7.08 0.06 7.69
CA GLY A 3 7.24 0.87 8.91
C GLY A 3 6.11 0.66 9.91
N ILE A 4 4.86 0.84 9.48
CA ILE A 4 3.69 0.75 10.38
C ILE A 4 3.34 -0.68 10.83
N THR A 5 3.89 -1.71 10.17
CA THR A 5 3.75 -3.11 10.60
C THR A 5 4.89 -3.57 11.51
N LYS A 6 6.10 -3.02 11.35
CA LYS A 6 7.27 -3.37 12.17
C LYS A 6 7.42 -2.49 13.42
N THR A 7 7.06 -1.22 13.30
CA THR A 7 7.17 -0.21 14.37
C THR A 7 5.88 0.61 14.48
N PRO A 8 4.74 -0.03 14.84
CA PRO A 8 3.39 0.58 14.73
C PRO A 8 3.22 1.87 15.52
N LYS A 9 3.96 2.05 16.62
CA LYS A 9 3.88 3.24 17.48
C LYS A 9 4.80 4.38 17.08
N MET A 10 5.60 4.20 16.01
CA MET A 10 6.58 5.21 15.59
C MET A 10 5.96 6.36 14.78
N TYR A 11 4.83 6.10 14.13
CA TYR A 11 4.22 7.04 13.19
C TYR A 11 2.86 7.51 13.70
N LYS A 12 2.59 8.81 13.61
CA LYS A 12 1.28 9.38 13.97
C LYS A 12 0.21 9.08 12.93
N CYS A 13 0.57 8.99 11.67
CA CYS A 13 -0.25 8.56 10.55
C CYS A 13 0.62 8.08 9.40
N ALA A 14 0.04 7.43 8.41
CA ALA A 14 0.74 6.92 7.23
C ALA A 14 -0.11 7.02 5.97
N VAL A 15 0.56 7.14 4.83
CA VAL A 15 -0.07 7.10 3.51
C VAL A 15 0.52 5.95 2.70
N ASN A 16 -0.33 5.09 2.17
CA ASN A 16 0.02 4.06 1.21
C ASN A 16 -0.46 4.47 -0.18
N TYR A 17 0.40 5.11 -0.95
CA TYR A 17 0.11 5.56 -2.30
C TYR A 17 0.70 4.58 -3.31
N VAL A 18 -0.15 3.84 -4.01
CA VAL A 18 0.18 2.81 -5.02
C VAL A 18 1.20 1.77 -4.55
N GLY A 19 1.16 1.44 -3.25
CA GLY A 19 2.19 0.63 -2.61
C GLY A 19 1.96 -0.87 -2.70
N VAL A 20 3.08 -1.61 -2.77
CA VAL A 20 3.10 -3.07 -2.65
C VAL A 20 2.76 -3.47 -1.21
N THR A 21 1.82 -4.40 -1.05
CA THR A 21 1.37 -4.90 0.26
C THR A 21 1.53 -6.41 0.41
N ASP A 22 1.72 -7.12 -0.68
CA ASP A 22 1.78 -8.59 -0.75
C ASP A 22 2.83 -8.99 -1.79
N MET A 23 3.92 -9.60 -1.34
CA MET A 23 5.02 -9.99 -2.23
C MET A 23 4.60 -11.13 -3.18
N GLY A 24 3.80 -12.08 -2.71
CA GLY A 24 3.27 -13.14 -3.56
C GLY A 24 2.40 -12.60 -4.69
N LEU A 25 1.54 -11.62 -4.39
CA LEU A 25 0.73 -10.97 -5.40
C LEU A 25 1.60 -10.16 -6.39
N LEU A 26 2.65 -9.47 -5.90
CA LEU A 26 3.58 -8.74 -6.75
C LEU A 26 4.21 -9.67 -7.78
N PHE A 27 4.84 -10.76 -7.35
CA PHE A 27 5.51 -11.72 -8.25
C PHE A 27 4.52 -12.41 -9.20
N SER A 28 3.32 -12.77 -8.72
CA SER A 28 2.30 -13.43 -9.57
C SER A 28 1.70 -12.53 -10.65
N LYS A 29 1.82 -11.20 -10.51
CA LYS A 29 1.29 -10.18 -11.42
C LYS A 29 2.37 -9.34 -12.07
N MET A 30 3.63 -9.75 -11.93
CA MET A 30 4.76 -9.02 -12.48
C MET A 30 4.62 -8.83 -14.00
N PRO A 31 4.74 -7.61 -14.51
CA PRO A 31 4.70 -7.35 -15.93
C PRO A 31 5.84 -8.05 -16.66
N LYS A 32 5.57 -8.70 -17.81
CA LYS A 32 6.59 -9.40 -18.61
C LYS A 32 7.79 -8.51 -18.98
N VAL A 33 7.58 -7.23 -19.14
CA VAL A 33 8.68 -6.28 -19.44
C VAL A 33 9.73 -6.23 -18.32
N TRP A 34 9.40 -6.68 -17.11
CA TRP A 34 10.32 -6.73 -15.98
C TRP A 34 11.13 -8.02 -15.89
N GLU A 35 10.83 -9.02 -16.72
CA GLU A 35 11.61 -10.28 -16.78
C GLU A 35 13.10 -10.00 -17.10
N ILE A 36 13.41 -8.94 -17.86
CA ILE A 36 14.79 -8.52 -18.11
C ILE A 36 15.58 -8.11 -16.85
N TRP A 37 14.88 -7.82 -15.76
CA TRP A 37 15.44 -7.42 -14.46
C TRP A 37 15.28 -8.53 -13.41
N GLU A 38 14.86 -9.73 -13.80
CA GLU A 38 14.51 -10.83 -12.87
C GLU A 38 15.68 -11.15 -11.93
N GLU A 39 16.89 -11.31 -12.46
CA GLU A 39 18.09 -11.61 -11.64
C GLU A 39 18.38 -10.50 -10.64
N GLN A 40 18.25 -9.24 -11.05
CA GLN A 40 18.44 -8.10 -10.16
C GLN A 40 17.37 -8.05 -9.06
N GLN A 41 16.12 -8.36 -9.40
CA GLN A 41 15.02 -8.41 -8.45
C GLN A 41 15.20 -9.55 -7.42
N LYS A 42 15.71 -10.72 -7.86
CA LYS A 42 16.05 -11.82 -6.95
C LYS A 42 17.10 -11.41 -5.93
N ILE A 43 18.09 -10.62 -6.35
CA ILE A 43 19.14 -10.11 -5.44
C ILE A 43 18.59 -9.06 -4.47
N GLU A 44 17.78 -8.13 -4.93
CA GLU A 44 17.32 -6.97 -4.16
C GLU A 44 16.10 -7.25 -3.28
N ILE A 45 15.18 -8.10 -3.75
CA ILE A 45 13.91 -8.38 -3.10
C ILE A 45 13.89 -9.78 -2.52
N GLY A 46 14.39 -10.76 -3.26
CA GLY A 46 14.34 -12.19 -2.99
C GLY A 46 13.72 -12.96 -4.15
N ASP A 47 13.95 -14.26 -4.16
CA ASP A 47 13.36 -15.21 -5.12
C ASP A 47 12.09 -15.83 -4.53
N TYR A 48 10.92 -15.51 -5.09
CA TYR A 48 9.65 -15.99 -4.53
C TYR A 48 9.50 -17.53 -4.51
N GLU A 49 10.21 -18.24 -5.39
CA GLU A 49 10.19 -19.70 -5.38
C GLU A 49 11.03 -20.27 -4.22
N ASN A 50 12.19 -19.65 -3.94
CA ASN A 50 13.14 -20.15 -2.94
C ASN A 50 13.00 -19.44 -1.57
N ASP A 51 12.57 -18.16 -1.56
CA ASP A 51 12.50 -17.32 -0.36
C ASP A 51 11.04 -17.04 0.08
N LYS A 52 10.10 -17.88 -0.35
CA LYS A 52 8.65 -17.65 -0.15
C LYS A 52 8.29 -17.40 1.31
N GLU A 53 8.81 -18.20 2.23
CA GLU A 53 8.52 -18.07 3.67
C GLU A 53 8.98 -16.71 4.21
N TYR A 54 10.17 -16.26 3.81
CA TYR A 54 10.69 -14.95 4.18
C TYR A 54 9.85 -13.83 3.56
N LEU A 55 9.55 -13.90 2.26
CA LEU A 55 8.77 -12.88 1.56
C LEU A 55 7.35 -12.78 2.08
N ASP A 56 6.72 -13.89 2.44
CA ASP A 56 5.42 -13.89 3.10
C ASP A 56 5.51 -13.27 4.51
N ALA A 57 6.55 -13.58 5.28
CA ALA A 57 6.74 -13.02 6.62
C ALA A 57 7.00 -11.51 6.63
N VAL A 58 7.59 -10.95 5.56
CA VAL A 58 7.83 -9.50 5.44
C VAL A 58 6.73 -8.77 4.67
N SER A 59 5.76 -9.49 4.08
CA SER A 59 4.63 -8.90 3.37
C SER A 59 3.70 -8.16 4.33
N PRO A 60 3.45 -6.86 4.15
CA PRO A 60 2.57 -6.08 5.04
C PRO A 60 1.19 -6.69 5.22
N ILE A 61 0.67 -7.37 4.20
CA ILE A 61 -0.65 -8.00 4.23
C ILE A 61 -0.79 -9.08 5.32
N ASN A 62 0.30 -9.75 5.66
CA ASN A 62 0.34 -10.80 6.69
C ASN A 62 0.60 -10.23 8.10
N LEU A 63 0.73 -8.91 8.23
CA LEU A 63 1.04 -8.20 9.46
C LEU A 63 0.01 -7.08 9.74
N VAL A 64 -1.17 -7.18 9.15
CA VAL A 64 -2.23 -6.14 9.24
C VAL A 64 -2.74 -6.01 10.67
N ASP A 65 -2.76 -7.10 11.44
CA ASP A 65 -3.09 -7.14 12.87
C ASP A 65 -2.23 -6.21 13.73
N ARG A 66 -1.03 -5.87 13.26
CA ARG A 66 -0.08 -4.97 13.95
C ARG A 66 -0.29 -3.49 13.62
N ILE A 67 -1.14 -3.15 12.65
CA ILE A 67 -1.34 -1.76 12.25
C ILE A 67 -2.21 -1.05 13.29
N GLU A 68 -1.58 -0.17 14.06
CA GLU A 68 -2.24 0.76 15.00
C GLU A 68 -2.31 2.18 14.43
N THR A 69 -1.47 2.48 13.45
CA THR A 69 -1.30 3.81 12.84
C THR A 69 -2.46 4.10 11.89
N PRO A 70 -3.14 5.25 12.01
CA PRO A 70 -4.11 5.72 11.01
C PRO A 70 -3.51 5.70 9.61
N LEU A 71 -4.21 5.06 8.65
CA LEU A 71 -3.68 4.76 7.34
C LEU A 71 -4.55 5.33 6.22
N TYR A 72 -3.95 6.11 5.32
CA TYR A 72 -4.63 6.58 4.12
C TYR A 72 -4.17 5.75 2.90
N ILE A 73 -5.11 5.09 2.24
CA ILE A 73 -4.83 4.21 1.09
C ILE A 73 -5.26 4.92 -0.19
N VAL A 74 -4.30 5.14 -1.10
CA VAL A 74 -4.51 5.83 -2.37
C VAL A 74 -4.07 4.94 -3.53
N HIS A 75 -4.94 4.72 -4.54
CA HIS A 75 -4.59 3.86 -5.67
C HIS A 75 -5.31 4.23 -6.97
N GLY A 76 -4.65 4.01 -8.11
CA GLY A 76 -5.26 4.09 -9.42
C GLY A 76 -5.69 2.70 -9.92
N VAL A 77 -6.91 2.56 -10.43
CA VAL A 77 -7.43 1.25 -10.92
C VAL A 77 -6.65 0.74 -12.13
N ARG A 78 -6.08 1.66 -12.94
CA ARG A 78 -5.30 1.33 -14.14
C ARG A 78 -3.81 1.15 -13.85
N ASP A 79 -3.45 0.95 -12.58
CA ASP A 79 -2.07 0.68 -12.20
C ASP A 79 -1.66 -0.73 -12.68
N TRP A 80 -0.79 -0.75 -13.71
CA TRP A 80 -0.26 -1.98 -14.29
C TRP A 80 1.03 -2.45 -13.61
N ARG A 81 1.67 -1.58 -12.81
CA ARG A 81 2.90 -1.90 -12.07
C ARG A 81 2.58 -2.58 -10.75
N VAL A 82 1.68 -1.94 -9.98
CA VAL A 82 1.18 -2.46 -8.71
C VAL A 82 -0.34 -2.57 -8.84
N PRO A 83 -0.86 -3.72 -9.22
CA PRO A 83 -2.29 -3.89 -9.47
C PRO A 83 -3.16 -3.49 -8.28
N ILE A 84 -4.34 -2.92 -8.56
CA ILE A 84 -5.31 -2.46 -7.54
C ILE A 84 -5.63 -3.53 -6.48
N GLN A 85 -5.43 -4.81 -6.81
CA GLN A 85 -5.64 -5.91 -5.89
C GLN A 85 -4.81 -5.80 -4.60
N HIS A 86 -3.62 -5.16 -4.65
CA HIS A 86 -2.83 -4.86 -3.46
C HIS A 86 -3.60 -4.00 -2.45
N ALA A 87 -4.18 -2.89 -2.92
CA ALA A 87 -4.97 -2.00 -2.07
C ALA A 87 -6.29 -2.65 -1.64
N GLN A 88 -6.99 -3.35 -2.55
CA GLN A 88 -8.25 -4.04 -2.24
C GLN A 88 -8.08 -5.16 -1.20
N LYS A 89 -6.99 -5.92 -1.31
CA LYS A 89 -6.67 -6.99 -0.34
C LYS A 89 -6.33 -6.38 1.02
N LEU A 90 -5.53 -5.33 1.04
CA LEU A 90 -5.19 -4.60 2.27
C LEU A 90 -6.46 -4.09 2.97
N ARG A 91 -7.37 -3.42 2.25
CA ARG A 91 -8.63 -2.94 2.79
C ARG A 91 -9.43 -4.07 3.44
N ARG A 92 -9.63 -5.19 2.72
CA ARG A 92 -10.36 -6.34 3.26
C ARG A 92 -9.73 -6.92 4.52
N GLU A 93 -8.40 -7.01 4.58
CA GLU A 93 -7.72 -7.52 5.77
C GLU A 93 -7.80 -6.51 6.94
N LEU A 94 -7.77 -5.20 6.70
CA LEU A 94 -8.04 -4.20 7.73
C LEU A 94 -9.45 -4.36 8.30
N GLU A 95 -10.48 -4.45 7.45
CA GLU A 95 -11.87 -4.66 7.86
C GLU A 95 -12.05 -5.97 8.66
N LYS A 96 -11.42 -7.07 8.25
CA LYS A 96 -11.44 -8.35 9.00
C LYS A 96 -10.79 -8.25 10.38
N ASN A 97 -9.79 -7.37 10.53
CA ASN A 97 -9.15 -7.09 11.80
C ASN A 97 -9.89 -6.01 12.62
N GLY A 98 -11.14 -5.71 12.26
CA GLY A 98 -12.00 -4.79 12.99
C GLY A 98 -11.70 -3.31 12.76
N LYS A 99 -10.89 -2.97 11.76
CA LYS A 99 -10.59 -1.58 11.40
C LYS A 99 -11.74 -0.97 10.61
N VAL A 100 -12.07 0.29 10.90
CA VAL A 100 -13.22 1.01 10.36
C VAL A 100 -12.75 2.10 9.40
N GLU A 101 -13.34 2.12 8.18
CA GLU A 101 -13.10 3.19 7.21
C GLU A 101 -13.66 4.52 7.74
N GLY A 102 -12.87 5.59 7.62
CA GLY A 102 -13.18 6.91 8.18
C GLY A 102 -12.74 7.12 9.63
N GLU A 103 -12.31 6.07 10.34
CA GLU A 103 -11.79 6.10 11.71
C GLU A 103 -10.33 5.63 11.78
N ASP A 104 -10.07 4.39 11.35
CA ASP A 104 -8.75 3.75 11.38
C ASP A 104 -8.01 3.87 10.05
N PHE A 105 -8.74 3.85 8.93
CA PHE A 105 -8.17 4.02 7.61
C PHE A 105 -9.10 4.79 6.66
N TRP A 106 -8.51 5.38 5.60
CA TRP A 106 -9.17 6.14 4.55
C TRP A 106 -8.84 5.54 3.20
N TRP A 107 -9.74 5.77 2.21
CA TRP A 107 -9.68 5.13 0.91
C TRP A 107 -9.97 6.10 -0.22
N LEU A 108 -8.99 6.38 -1.07
CA LEU A 108 -9.14 7.15 -2.30
C LEU A 108 -8.70 6.33 -3.50
N VAL A 109 -9.63 5.92 -4.34
CA VAL A 109 -9.36 5.15 -5.56
C VAL A 109 -9.95 5.84 -6.77
N LYS A 110 -9.13 6.01 -7.81
CA LYS A 110 -9.53 6.62 -9.08
C LYS A 110 -9.53 5.57 -10.20
N THR A 111 -10.67 5.44 -10.89
CA THR A 111 -10.87 4.45 -11.97
C THR A 111 -10.11 4.79 -13.25
N ASP A 112 -9.69 6.04 -13.38
CA ASP A 112 -9.06 6.63 -14.55
C ASP A 112 -7.60 7.03 -14.34
N GLU A 113 -6.99 6.60 -13.23
CA GLU A 113 -5.58 6.80 -12.88
C GLU A 113 -4.79 5.48 -12.82
N GLY A 114 -3.46 5.60 -12.99
CA GLY A 114 -2.50 4.49 -12.97
C GLY A 114 -1.59 4.51 -11.76
N HIS A 115 -0.29 4.26 -11.98
CA HIS A 115 0.75 4.27 -10.95
C HIS A 115 1.13 5.72 -10.59
N GLY A 116 0.26 6.34 -9.85
CA GLY A 116 0.26 7.77 -9.54
C GLY A 116 -0.88 8.51 -10.25
N PHE A 117 -1.28 9.64 -9.69
CA PHE A 117 -2.34 10.47 -10.26
C PHE A 117 -1.73 11.53 -11.18
N TYR A 118 -2.22 11.59 -12.44
CA TYR A 118 -1.75 12.51 -13.45
C TYR A 118 -2.77 13.60 -13.78
N LYS A 119 -4.08 13.31 -13.65
CA LYS A 119 -5.13 14.28 -13.91
C LYS A 119 -5.18 15.34 -12.82
N GLU A 120 -5.23 16.61 -13.23
CA GLU A 120 -5.19 17.73 -12.32
C GLU A 120 -6.30 17.69 -11.27
N ALA A 121 -7.55 17.41 -11.67
CA ALA A 121 -8.66 17.28 -10.74
C ALA A 121 -8.44 16.20 -9.68
N ASN A 122 -7.91 15.03 -10.08
CA ASN A 122 -7.62 13.94 -9.15
C ASN A 122 -6.45 14.28 -8.21
N LYS A 123 -5.45 15.02 -8.69
CA LYS A 123 -4.36 15.52 -7.83
C LYS A 123 -4.86 16.53 -6.82
N MET A 124 -5.70 17.47 -7.24
CA MET A 124 -6.26 18.48 -6.35
C MET A 124 -7.07 17.82 -5.24
N GLU A 125 -7.95 16.87 -5.58
CA GLU A 125 -8.70 16.10 -4.60
C GLU A 125 -7.77 15.35 -3.64
N LEU A 126 -6.76 14.62 -4.17
CA LEU A 126 -5.77 13.92 -3.35
C LEU A 126 -5.06 14.85 -2.37
N TYR A 127 -4.57 15.99 -2.83
CA TYR A 127 -3.83 16.91 -1.96
C TYR A 127 -4.74 17.58 -0.93
N THR A 128 -5.99 17.89 -1.27
CA THR A 128 -6.97 18.42 -0.32
C THR A 128 -7.26 17.39 0.79
N GLU A 129 -7.52 16.13 0.42
CA GLU A 129 -7.78 15.07 1.39
C GLU A 129 -6.53 14.73 2.24
N LEU A 130 -5.33 14.79 1.65
CA LEU A 130 -4.08 14.61 2.39
C LEU A 130 -3.83 15.76 3.38
N GLU A 131 -4.13 17.00 3.01
CA GLU A 131 -4.03 18.14 3.91
C GLU A 131 -4.95 17.97 5.13
N GLU A 132 -6.19 17.58 4.90
CA GLU A 132 -7.16 17.29 5.97
C GLU A 132 -6.69 16.10 6.84
N PHE A 133 -6.25 15.01 6.21
CA PHE A 133 -5.75 13.83 6.91
C PHE A 133 -4.53 14.15 7.79
N PHE A 134 -3.52 14.79 7.24
CA PHE A 134 -2.34 15.22 8.00
C PHE A 134 -2.70 16.26 9.07
N GLY A 135 -3.60 17.20 8.75
CA GLY A 135 -4.09 18.18 9.72
C GLY A 135 -4.73 17.54 10.95
N ARG A 136 -5.40 16.41 10.79
CA ARG A 136 -6.03 15.67 11.90
C ARG A 136 -5.00 15.05 12.86
N TYR A 137 -3.84 14.60 12.35
CA TYR A 137 -2.88 13.82 13.14
C TYR A 137 -1.59 14.55 13.48
N LEU A 138 -1.26 15.65 12.79
CA LEU A 138 0.04 16.32 12.94
C LEU A 138 -0.05 17.74 13.51
N LYS A 139 -1.23 18.40 13.52
CA LYS A 139 -1.36 19.81 13.96
C LYS A 139 -1.16 20.05 15.46
N ASP A 140 -1.30 19.04 16.31
CA ASP A 140 -1.24 19.18 17.78
C ASP A 140 -0.02 18.46 18.37
N SER A 141 1.18 18.76 17.82
CA SER A 141 2.44 18.14 18.27
C SER A 141 3.42 19.15 18.80
#